data_cec2882add99261c7e47c199688e6508
#
_entry.id   cec2882add99261c7e47c199688e6508
#
_cell.length_a   1.000
_cell.length_b   1.000
_cell.length_c   1.000
_cell.angle_alpha   90.00
_cell.angle_beta   90.00
_cell.angle_gamma   90.00
#
_symmetry.space_group_name_H-M   'P 1'
#
loop_
_entity.id
_entity.type
_entity.pdbx_description
1 polymer ?
#
loop_
_entity_poly.entity_id
_entity_poly.type
_entity_poly.pdbx_seq_one_letter_code
_entity_poly.pdbx_strand_id
1 'polypeptide(L)'
;MKKLSILFTSVFLLGLFFQSCNNGKTYAEMKEEEREAIKRFIEKENIKVISFEQFQEQDSTTNVKDNEFVLFSDNGVYMQIVEKGNGDVLEDGRYEVLARYVEEQITADGTGDTLSLNTIGNLSPHPDEFMLTKSGKKFSASFTTCLLYTSDA
;
A
#
# COMPACT_ATOMS: atom_id res chain seq x y z
N MET A 1 -23.68 36.27 -47.83
CA MET A 1 -24.26 35.36 -46.83
C MET A 1 -23.52 34.03 -46.77
N LYS A 2 -23.21 33.34 -47.87
CA LYS A 2 -22.53 32.03 -47.85
C LYS A 2 -21.11 32.05 -47.23
N LYS A 3 -20.32 33.11 -47.45
CA LYS A 3 -18.97 33.24 -46.88
C LYS A 3 -18.97 33.44 -45.35
N LEU A 4 -19.97 34.15 -44.83
CA LEU A 4 -20.13 34.37 -43.39
C LEU A 4 -20.54 33.08 -42.67
N SER A 5 -21.40 32.29 -43.32
CA SER A 5 -21.81 30.96 -42.76
C SER A 5 -20.63 30.00 -42.68
N ILE A 6 -19.73 30.00 -43.68
CA ILE A 6 -18.55 29.13 -43.70
C ILE A 6 -17.57 29.53 -42.57
N LEU A 7 -17.43 30.82 -42.32
CA LEU A 7 -16.55 31.32 -41.25
C LEU A 7 -17.09 30.91 -39.87
N PHE A 8 -18.42 31.01 -39.66
CA PHE A 8 -19.04 30.58 -38.40
C PHE A 8 -18.93 29.09 -38.16
N THR A 9 -19.11 28.26 -39.17
CA THR A 9 -18.94 26.80 -39.06
C THR A 9 -17.49 26.43 -38.81
N SER A 10 -16.52 27.13 -39.40
CA SER A 10 -15.09 26.87 -39.13
C SER A 10 -14.68 27.22 -37.69
N VAL A 11 -15.16 28.33 -37.16
CA VAL A 11 -14.89 28.73 -35.76
C VAL A 11 -15.57 27.78 -34.78
N PHE A 12 -16.77 27.31 -35.09
CA PHE A 12 -17.48 26.30 -34.24
C PHE A 12 -16.79 24.96 -34.22
N LEU A 13 -16.28 24.49 -35.38
CA LEU A 13 -15.48 23.26 -35.42
C LEU A 13 -14.15 23.36 -34.65
N LEU A 14 -13.46 24.54 -34.72
CA LEU A 14 -12.24 24.74 -33.92
C LEU A 14 -12.54 24.72 -32.40
N GLY A 15 -13.69 25.20 -31.96
CA GLY A 15 -14.10 25.17 -30.55
C GLY A 15 -14.29 23.78 -29.96
N LEU A 16 -14.61 22.78 -30.80
CA LEU A 16 -14.81 21.39 -30.34
C LEU A 16 -13.50 20.65 -30.03
N PHE A 17 -12.36 21.11 -30.52
CA PHE A 17 -11.05 20.50 -30.26
C PHE A 17 -10.46 20.88 -28.91
N PHE A 18 -10.97 21.91 -28.23
CA PHE A 18 -10.45 22.32 -26.93
C PHE A 18 -11.08 21.59 -25.73
N GLN A 19 -12.04 20.69 -25.94
CA GLN A 19 -12.69 19.92 -24.86
C GLN A 19 -12.02 18.58 -24.54
N SER A 20 -10.91 18.25 -25.19
CA SER A 20 -10.16 17.01 -24.90
C SER A 20 -9.07 17.23 -23.83
N CYS A 21 -9.35 18.01 -22.78
CA CYS A 21 -8.57 17.91 -21.57
C CYS A 21 -9.08 16.68 -20.79
N ASN A 22 -8.34 15.59 -20.91
CA ASN A 22 -8.55 14.42 -20.09
C ASN A 22 -8.26 14.82 -18.64
N ASN A 23 -9.30 14.97 -17.82
CA ASN A 23 -9.22 15.32 -16.39
C ASN A 23 -8.66 14.15 -15.54
N GLY A 24 -7.90 13.25 -16.13
CA GLY A 24 -7.19 12.22 -15.40
C GLY A 24 -6.04 12.83 -14.60
N LYS A 25 -5.96 12.50 -13.31
CA LYS A 25 -4.82 12.88 -12.47
C LYS A 25 -3.54 12.33 -13.08
N THR A 26 -2.49 13.11 -13.04
CA THR A 26 -1.15 12.64 -13.45
C THR A 26 -0.59 11.68 -12.39
N TYR A 27 0.35 10.85 -12.80
CA TYR A 27 1.03 9.95 -11.85
C TYR A 27 1.69 10.71 -10.68
N ALA A 28 2.22 11.91 -10.94
CA ALA A 28 2.80 12.75 -9.91
C ALA A 28 1.76 13.23 -8.88
N GLU A 29 0.58 13.63 -9.35
CA GLU A 29 -0.53 14.03 -8.47
C GLU A 29 -1.05 12.85 -7.64
N MET A 30 -1.17 11.66 -8.22
CA MET A 30 -1.56 10.45 -7.48
C MET A 30 -0.54 10.10 -6.39
N LYS A 31 0.75 10.22 -6.68
CA LYS A 31 1.81 9.98 -5.71
C LYS A 31 1.83 11.01 -4.57
N GLU A 32 1.51 12.25 -4.86
CA GLU A 32 1.42 13.28 -3.82
C GLU A 32 0.21 13.05 -2.92
N GLU A 33 -0.95 12.72 -3.50
CA GLU A 33 -2.14 12.36 -2.73
C GLU A 33 -1.92 11.15 -1.82
N GLU A 34 -1.21 10.13 -2.32
CA GLU A 34 -0.83 8.96 -1.53
C GLU A 34 0.03 9.36 -0.31
N ARG A 35 1.06 10.18 -0.53
CA ARG A 35 1.91 10.67 0.55
C ARG A 35 1.14 11.47 1.60
N GLU A 36 0.26 12.34 1.15
CA GLU A 36 -0.58 13.13 2.05
C GLU A 36 -1.58 12.25 2.82
N ALA A 37 -2.15 11.22 2.18
CA ALA A 37 -3.03 10.27 2.85
C ALA A 37 -2.29 9.49 3.94
N ILE A 38 -1.09 8.99 3.64
CA ILE A 38 -0.23 8.31 4.62
C ILE A 38 0.12 9.24 5.77
N LYS A 39 0.48 10.50 5.49
CA LYS A 39 0.78 11.49 6.54
C LYS A 39 -0.41 11.74 7.44
N ARG A 40 -1.60 11.93 6.87
CA ARG A 40 -2.84 12.10 7.65
C ARG A 40 -3.15 10.87 8.50
N PHE A 41 -2.92 9.68 7.97
CA PHE A 41 -3.09 8.43 8.70
C PHE A 41 -2.13 8.35 9.90
N ILE A 42 -0.85 8.64 9.70
CA ILE A 42 0.17 8.67 10.75
C ILE A 42 -0.21 9.65 11.87
N GLU A 43 -0.65 10.85 11.51
CA GLU A 43 -1.07 11.86 12.48
C GLU A 43 -2.35 11.45 13.24
N LYS A 44 -3.32 10.87 12.54
CA LYS A 44 -4.61 10.47 13.10
C LYS A 44 -4.48 9.30 14.07
N GLU A 45 -3.67 8.31 13.70
CA GLU A 45 -3.42 7.14 14.52
C GLU A 45 -2.33 7.38 15.58
N ASN A 46 -1.79 8.60 15.70
CA ASN A 46 -0.70 8.96 16.61
C ASN A 46 0.51 8.00 16.48
N ILE A 47 0.87 7.65 15.25
CA ILE A 47 1.99 6.77 14.97
C ILE A 47 3.31 7.52 15.22
N LYS A 48 4.16 6.95 16.06
CA LYS A 48 5.52 7.42 16.27
C LYS A 48 6.47 6.73 15.30
N VAL A 49 6.93 7.47 14.30
CA VAL A 49 7.86 6.94 13.31
C VAL A 49 9.29 7.01 13.84
N ILE A 50 10.00 5.89 13.82
CA ILE A 50 11.42 5.78 14.18
C ILE A 50 12.27 5.42 12.95
N SER A 51 13.54 5.80 12.97
CA SER A 51 14.49 5.44 11.91
C SER A 51 14.91 3.98 12.00
N PHE A 52 15.49 3.45 10.91
CA PHE A 52 16.02 2.09 10.91
C PHE A 52 17.20 1.93 11.87
N GLU A 53 18.05 2.96 12.02
CA GLU A 53 19.16 2.98 12.98
C GLU A 53 18.64 2.85 14.42
N GLN A 54 17.64 3.65 14.78
CA GLN A 54 17.01 3.59 16.10
C GLN A 54 16.36 2.22 16.36
N PHE A 55 15.71 1.65 15.35
CA PHE A 55 15.16 0.31 15.44
C PHE A 55 16.24 -0.74 15.73
N GLN A 56 17.41 -0.65 15.08
CA GLN A 56 18.52 -1.56 15.35
C GLN A 56 19.10 -1.38 16.77
N GLU A 57 19.21 -0.15 17.27
CA GLU A 57 19.64 0.16 18.63
C GLU A 57 18.67 -0.39 19.70
N GLN A 58 17.38 -0.53 19.34
CA GLN A 58 16.33 -1.11 20.19
C GLN A 58 16.21 -2.65 20.05
N ASP A 59 17.30 -3.33 19.70
CA ASP A 59 17.33 -4.79 19.54
C ASP A 59 16.36 -5.31 18.46
N SER A 60 16.18 -4.52 17.42
CA SER A 60 15.26 -4.77 16.33
C SER A 60 13.82 -5.05 16.80
N THR A 61 13.34 -4.18 17.68
CA THR A 61 11.96 -4.19 18.18
C THR A 61 11.32 -2.82 18.07
N THR A 62 10.01 -2.75 18.22
CA THR A 62 9.24 -1.50 18.30
C THR A 62 8.46 -1.44 19.59
N ASN A 63 8.24 -0.25 20.13
CA ASN A 63 7.44 -0.06 21.33
C ASN A 63 5.95 0.08 20.97
N VAL A 64 5.20 -0.99 21.17
CA VAL A 64 3.74 -1.01 20.88
C VAL A 64 2.97 -0.02 21.76
N LYS A 65 3.41 0.24 23.01
CA LYS A 65 2.72 1.18 23.91
C LYS A 65 2.82 2.63 23.41
N ASP A 66 3.90 2.96 22.74
CA ASP A 66 4.12 4.28 22.15
C ASP A 66 3.70 4.34 20.68
N ASN A 67 3.03 3.30 20.19
CA ASN A 67 2.62 3.14 18.79
C ASN A 67 3.77 3.39 17.79
N GLU A 68 4.95 2.80 18.07
CA GLU A 68 6.15 2.97 17.26
C GLU A 68 6.11 2.12 15.99
N PHE A 69 6.43 2.75 14.87
CA PHE A 69 6.66 2.11 13.59
C PHE A 69 8.03 2.49 13.05
N VAL A 70 8.82 1.52 12.62
CA VAL A 70 10.07 1.78 11.89
C VAL A 70 9.77 2.06 10.43
N LEU A 71 10.39 3.11 9.89
CA LEU A 71 10.36 3.41 8.47
C LEU A 71 11.59 2.82 7.76
N PHE A 72 11.34 1.94 6.80
CA PHE A 72 12.36 1.48 5.85
C PHE A 72 12.41 2.45 4.68
N SER A 73 13.34 3.40 4.73
CA SER A 73 13.44 4.50 3.75
C SER A 73 13.69 4.04 2.31
N ASP A 74 14.29 2.87 2.12
CA ASP A 74 14.62 2.33 0.80
C ASP A 74 13.38 1.94 -0.02
N ASN A 75 12.30 1.55 0.65
CA ASN A 75 11.07 1.09 0.02
C ASN A 75 9.80 1.78 0.53
N GLY A 76 9.92 2.67 1.53
CA GLY A 76 8.80 3.42 2.09
C GLY A 76 7.86 2.60 2.98
N VAL A 77 8.26 1.40 3.41
CA VAL A 77 7.45 0.53 4.27
C VAL A 77 7.57 0.96 5.73
N TYR A 78 6.43 1.06 6.41
CA TYR A 78 6.34 1.22 7.86
C TYR A 78 6.01 -0.12 8.48
N MET A 79 6.72 -0.50 9.54
CA MET A 79 6.51 -1.78 10.22
C MET A 79 6.46 -1.60 11.73
N GLN A 80 5.51 -2.24 12.37
CA GLN A 80 5.46 -2.43 13.82
C GLN A 80 5.57 -3.91 14.15
N ILE A 81 6.41 -4.25 15.12
CA ILE A 81 6.50 -5.60 15.68
C ILE A 81 5.69 -5.61 16.98
N VAL A 82 4.50 -6.23 16.92
CA VAL A 82 3.62 -6.34 18.10
C VAL A 82 4.15 -7.40 19.08
N GLU A 83 4.62 -8.51 18.54
CA GLU A 83 5.21 -9.60 19.32
C GLU A 83 6.32 -10.27 18.52
N LYS A 84 7.46 -10.46 19.14
CA LYS A 84 8.59 -11.15 18.51
C LYS A 84 8.38 -12.65 18.63
N GLY A 85 8.52 -13.36 17.52
CA GLY A 85 8.46 -14.82 17.51
C GLY A 85 9.53 -15.47 18.41
N ASN A 86 9.24 -16.64 18.92
CA ASN A 86 10.12 -17.43 19.78
C ASN A 86 10.72 -18.66 19.07
N GLY A 87 10.50 -18.81 17.78
CA GLY A 87 11.07 -19.86 16.95
C GLY A 87 12.50 -19.60 16.56
N ASP A 88 13.14 -20.61 16.00
CA ASP A 88 14.49 -20.52 15.46
C ASP A 88 14.53 -19.66 14.19
N VAL A 89 15.70 -19.08 13.92
CA VAL A 89 15.92 -18.32 12.68
C VAL A 89 15.89 -19.28 11.50
N LEU A 90 15.05 -18.98 10.50
CA LEU A 90 14.93 -19.81 9.30
C LEU A 90 16.27 -19.93 8.59
N GLU A 91 16.65 -21.15 8.22
CA GLU A 91 17.76 -21.43 7.32
C GLU A 91 17.36 -21.21 5.86
N ASP A 92 18.30 -21.38 4.93
CA ASP A 92 17.97 -21.34 3.50
C ASP A 92 17.08 -22.54 3.14
N GLY A 93 15.98 -22.26 2.46
CA GLY A 93 14.99 -23.29 2.16
C GLY A 93 13.64 -22.75 1.73
N ARG A 94 12.67 -23.67 1.59
CA ARG A 94 11.27 -23.37 1.29
C ARG A 94 10.42 -23.80 2.48
N TYR A 95 9.53 -22.91 2.88
CA TYR A 95 8.69 -23.08 4.07
C TYR A 95 7.25 -22.76 3.71
N GLU A 96 6.35 -23.62 4.14
CA GLU A 96 4.93 -23.35 4.14
C GLU A 96 4.59 -22.46 5.33
N VAL A 97 3.95 -21.32 5.07
CA VAL A 97 3.58 -20.34 6.09
C VAL A 97 2.08 -20.15 6.10
N LEU A 98 1.52 -20.21 7.29
CA LEU A 98 0.11 -19.93 7.54
C LEU A 98 -0.04 -18.50 8.06
N ALA A 99 -0.84 -17.70 7.40
CA ALA A 99 -1.04 -16.31 7.76
C ALA A 99 -2.51 -16.01 8.09
N ARG A 100 -2.70 -15.19 9.11
CA ARG A 100 -3.96 -14.49 9.38
C ARG A 100 -3.69 -13.02 9.41
N TYR A 101 -4.56 -12.22 8.78
CA TYR A 101 -4.33 -10.79 8.58
C TYR A 101 -5.64 -10.01 8.46
N VAL A 102 -5.51 -8.72 8.60
CA VAL A 102 -6.49 -7.73 8.16
C VAL A 102 -5.79 -6.86 7.14
N GLU A 103 -6.39 -6.69 5.98
CA GLU A 103 -5.90 -5.80 4.94
C GLU A 103 -6.81 -4.58 4.85
N GLU A 104 -6.21 -3.41 4.96
CA GLU A 104 -6.91 -2.13 4.92
C GLU A 104 -6.25 -1.22 3.90
N GLN A 105 -7.07 -0.50 3.16
CA GLN A 105 -6.60 0.57 2.27
C GLN A 105 -6.66 1.90 3.02
N ILE A 106 -5.57 2.66 2.97
CA ILE A 106 -5.56 4.03 3.47
C ILE A 106 -6.27 4.92 2.44
N THR A 107 -7.39 5.49 2.84
CA THR A 107 -8.18 6.40 2.01
C THR A 107 -7.63 7.82 2.00
N ALA A 108 -8.08 8.65 1.07
CA ALA A 108 -7.57 10.02 0.90
C ALA A 108 -7.73 10.92 2.13
N ASP A 109 -8.67 10.62 3.02
CA ASP A 109 -8.88 11.33 4.28
C ASP A 109 -8.01 10.80 5.45
N GLY A 110 -7.17 9.79 5.18
CA GLY A 110 -6.32 9.16 6.17
C GLY A 110 -7.06 8.19 7.11
N THR A 111 -8.16 7.59 6.66
CA THR A 111 -8.80 6.45 7.35
C THR A 111 -8.39 5.13 6.72
N GLY A 112 -8.51 4.04 7.48
CA GLY A 112 -8.45 2.69 6.94
C GLY A 112 -9.82 2.22 6.45
N ASP A 113 -9.86 1.57 5.30
CA ASP A 113 -11.04 0.87 4.81
C ASP A 113 -10.68 -0.60 4.59
N THR A 114 -11.42 -1.49 5.25
CA THR A 114 -11.07 -2.91 5.26
C THR A 114 -11.36 -3.55 3.90
N LEU A 115 -10.33 -4.08 3.25
CA LEU A 115 -10.42 -4.78 1.98
C LEU A 115 -10.59 -6.29 2.17
N SER A 116 -9.85 -6.88 3.10
CA SER A 116 -9.82 -8.32 3.30
C SER A 116 -9.61 -8.69 4.76
N LEU A 117 -10.26 -9.74 5.21
CA LEU A 117 -10.19 -10.26 6.57
C LEU A 117 -9.93 -11.76 6.55
N ASN A 118 -8.82 -12.19 7.13
CA ASN A 118 -8.56 -13.60 7.45
C ASN A 118 -8.18 -13.72 8.93
N THR A 119 -9.15 -13.54 9.80
CA THR A 119 -8.98 -13.63 11.26
C THR A 119 -9.79 -14.77 11.86
N ILE A 120 -9.41 -15.18 13.07
CA ILE A 120 -10.19 -16.17 13.84
C ILE A 120 -11.58 -15.57 14.15
N GLY A 121 -12.63 -16.29 13.78
CA GLY A 121 -14.01 -15.84 13.98
C GLY A 121 -14.65 -15.15 12.78
N ASN A 122 -13.89 -14.89 11.71
CA ASN A 122 -14.40 -14.38 10.46
C ASN A 122 -14.74 -15.51 9.46
N LEU A 123 -15.22 -15.11 8.27
CA LEU A 123 -15.75 -16.01 7.24
C LEU A 123 -14.75 -17.06 6.72
N SER A 124 -13.45 -16.87 6.98
CA SER A 124 -12.44 -17.88 6.64
C SER A 124 -12.11 -18.77 7.84
N PRO A 125 -12.56 -20.04 7.88
CA PRO A 125 -12.23 -20.96 8.95
C PRO A 125 -10.74 -21.36 8.96
N HIS A 126 -10.06 -21.22 7.83
CA HIS A 126 -8.65 -21.58 7.65
C HIS A 126 -7.77 -20.36 7.42
N PRO A 127 -6.51 -20.35 7.93
CA PRO A 127 -5.52 -19.35 7.56
C PRO A 127 -5.19 -19.46 6.07
N ASP A 128 -4.69 -18.37 5.49
CA ASP A 128 -4.13 -18.41 4.15
C ASP A 128 -2.75 -19.03 4.15
N GLU A 129 -2.45 -19.80 3.12
CA GLU A 129 -1.20 -20.52 2.96
C GLU A 129 -0.36 -19.85 1.86
N PHE A 130 0.90 -19.64 2.16
CA PHE A 130 1.86 -19.22 1.14
C PHE A 130 3.21 -19.90 1.33
N MET A 131 3.93 -20.01 0.22
CA MET A 131 5.27 -20.59 0.21
C MET A 131 6.31 -19.48 0.36
N LEU A 132 7.05 -19.48 1.45
CA LEU A 132 8.19 -18.60 1.69
C LEU A 132 9.48 -19.30 1.25
N THR A 133 10.27 -18.65 0.42
CA THR A 133 11.60 -19.14 0.04
C THR A 133 12.65 -18.19 0.59
N LYS A 134 13.61 -18.70 1.35
CA LYS A 134 14.78 -17.96 1.84
C LYS A 134 16.02 -18.45 1.10
N SER A 135 16.84 -17.52 0.62
CA SER A 135 18.14 -17.77 0.00
C SER A 135 19.11 -16.66 0.38
N GLY A 136 20.01 -16.94 1.31
CA GLY A 136 20.91 -15.97 1.94
C GLY A 136 20.11 -14.86 2.65
N LYS A 137 20.25 -13.62 2.18
CA LYS A 137 19.50 -12.45 2.71
C LYS A 137 18.21 -12.15 1.95
N LYS A 138 17.87 -12.94 0.93
CA LYS A 138 16.68 -12.71 0.10
C LYS A 138 15.54 -13.59 0.54
N PHE A 139 14.36 -12.99 0.54
CA PHE A 139 13.09 -13.66 0.78
C PHE A 139 12.18 -13.45 -0.42
N SER A 140 11.45 -14.47 -0.80
CA SER A 140 10.36 -14.37 -1.77
C SER A 140 9.17 -15.17 -1.27
N ALA A 141 7.97 -14.65 -1.47
CA ALA A 141 6.74 -15.33 -1.13
C ALA A 141 5.91 -15.57 -2.39
N SER A 142 5.27 -16.74 -2.46
CA SER A 142 4.27 -17.05 -3.48
C SER A 142 3.02 -17.59 -2.81
N PHE A 143 1.89 -16.95 -3.05
CA PHE A 143 0.60 -17.40 -2.55
C PHE A 143 0.06 -18.52 -3.41
N THR A 144 -0.44 -19.58 -2.75
CA THR A 144 -1.02 -20.75 -3.43
C THR A 144 -2.42 -20.42 -3.96
N THR A 145 -3.09 -19.48 -3.32
CA THR A 145 -4.37 -18.95 -3.76
C THR A 145 -4.13 -17.53 -4.28
N CYS A 146 -4.52 -17.28 -5.53
CA CYS A 146 -4.36 -15.98 -6.17
C CYS A 146 -5.31 -14.96 -5.51
N LEU A 147 -4.87 -14.31 -4.46
CA LEU A 147 -5.48 -13.08 -3.93
C LEU A 147 -4.71 -11.85 -4.44
N LEU A 148 -4.30 -11.91 -5.70
CA LEU A 148 -3.84 -10.73 -6.40
C LEU A 148 -5.04 -10.05 -7.05
N TYR A 149 -5.75 -9.26 -6.28
CA TYR A 149 -6.38 -8.09 -6.84
C TYR A 149 -5.27 -7.06 -7.06
N THR A 150 -4.52 -7.23 -8.12
CA THR A 150 -3.84 -6.09 -8.72
C THR A 150 -4.92 -5.28 -9.39
N SER A 151 -5.34 -4.20 -8.75
CA SER A 151 -6.06 -3.15 -9.44
C SER A 151 -5.06 -2.47 -10.37
N ASP A 152 -4.87 -3.05 -11.55
CA ASP A 152 -4.39 -2.31 -12.70
C ASP A 152 -5.54 -1.45 -13.17
N ALA A 153 -5.51 -0.19 -12.79
CA ALA A 153 -6.31 0.87 -13.39
C ALA A 153 -5.40 2.04 -13.73
#